data_598b85a4fe3ae6770dd12f65d7703dd6
#
_entry.id   598b85a4fe3ae6770dd12f65d7703dd6
#
_cell.length_a   1.000
_cell.length_b   1.000
_cell.length_c   1.000
_cell.angle_alpha   90.00
_cell.angle_beta   90.00
_cell.angle_gamma   90.00
#
_symmetry.space_group_name_H-M   'P 1'
#
loop_
_entity.id
_entity.type
_entity.pdbx_description
1 polymer ?
#
loop_
_entity_poly.entity_id
_entity_poly.type
_entity_poly.pdbx_seq_one_letter_code
_entity_poly.pdbx_strand_id
1 'polypeptide(L)'
;MKNIISIFLGLSLTTAINLHAQAEEYEAEDLIEYRHEVMEAIKGHNKAIKAILEGKVPYDDHLGMHMASLEAMLGRVGELFPEGSDFGETDAKDAIWDNPEKFKQ
;
A
#
# COMPACT_ATOMS: atom_id res chain seq x y z
N MET A 1 -51.87 4.90 -33.71
CA MET A 1 -50.71 5.54 -33.01
C MET A 1 -50.29 4.57 -31.91
N LYS A 2 -49.20 3.87 -32.13
CA LYS A 2 -48.66 2.92 -31.16
C LYS A 2 -47.41 3.55 -30.55
N ASN A 3 -47.50 3.94 -29.28
CA ASN A 3 -46.35 4.45 -28.50
C ASN A 3 -45.53 3.24 -28.03
N ILE A 4 -44.33 3.09 -28.58
CA ILE A 4 -43.35 2.13 -28.11
C ILE A 4 -42.54 2.82 -27.03
N ILE A 5 -42.78 2.46 -25.79
CA ILE A 5 -41.95 2.89 -24.65
C ILE A 5 -40.76 1.91 -24.60
N SER A 6 -39.62 2.36 -25.08
CA SER A 6 -38.36 1.65 -24.90
C SER A 6 -37.88 1.86 -23.47
N ILE A 7 -38.01 0.83 -22.66
CA ILE A 7 -37.39 0.77 -21.32
C ILE A 7 -35.91 0.42 -21.53
N PHE A 8 -35.05 1.43 -21.43
CA PHE A 8 -33.60 1.21 -21.29
C PHE A 8 -33.32 0.69 -19.89
N LEU A 9 -33.13 -0.63 -19.78
CA LEU A 9 -32.63 -1.25 -18.57
C LEU A 9 -31.13 -0.98 -18.48
N GLY A 10 -30.76 0.08 -17.74
CA GLY A 10 -29.38 0.40 -17.45
C GLY A 10 -28.77 -0.67 -16.55
N LEU A 11 -28.00 -1.58 -17.14
CA LEU A 11 -27.18 -2.55 -16.42
C LEU A 11 -25.98 -1.80 -15.84
N SER A 12 -26.09 -1.31 -14.60
CA SER A 12 -24.94 -0.78 -13.87
C SER A 12 -24.04 -1.95 -13.47
N LEU A 13 -23.01 -2.17 -14.27
CA LEU A 13 -21.94 -3.09 -13.96
C LEU A 13 -21.09 -2.45 -12.85
N THR A 14 -21.40 -2.75 -11.59
CA THR A 14 -20.50 -2.48 -10.48
C THR A 14 -19.35 -3.45 -10.58
N THR A 15 -18.27 -3.03 -11.22
CA THR A 15 -17.00 -3.74 -11.19
C THR A 15 -16.42 -3.63 -9.77
N ALA A 16 -16.71 -4.62 -8.95
CA ALA A 16 -15.95 -4.85 -7.74
C ALA A 16 -14.52 -5.21 -8.19
N ILE A 17 -13.60 -4.24 -8.11
CA ILE A 17 -12.18 -4.48 -8.34
C ILE A 17 -11.71 -5.35 -7.19
N ASN A 18 -11.55 -6.64 -7.47
CA ASN A 18 -11.05 -7.61 -6.52
C ASN A 18 -9.55 -7.35 -6.33
N LEU A 19 -9.12 -7.02 -5.11
CA LEU A 19 -7.68 -6.82 -4.78
C LEU A 19 -6.79 -8.00 -5.21
N HIS A 20 -7.37 -9.20 -5.33
CA HIS A 20 -6.70 -10.39 -5.84
C HIS A 20 -6.39 -10.33 -7.35
N ALA A 21 -7.17 -9.57 -8.14
CA ALA A 21 -6.94 -9.41 -9.57
C ALA A 21 -5.75 -8.48 -9.87
N GLN A 22 -5.34 -7.62 -8.92
CA GLN A 22 -4.21 -6.70 -9.13
C GLN A 22 -2.85 -7.41 -9.16
N ALA A 23 -2.68 -8.49 -8.39
CA ALA A 23 -1.44 -9.27 -8.39
C ALA A 23 -1.21 -10.08 -9.69
N GLU A 24 -2.31 -10.40 -10.45
CA GLU A 24 -2.23 -11.05 -11.76
C GLU A 24 -1.98 -10.06 -12.89
N GLU A 25 -2.29 -8.77 -12.69
CA GLU A 25 -2.14 -7.69 -13.69
C GLU A 25 -0.73 -7.10 -13.73
N TYR A 26 0.02 -7.20 -12.63
CA TYR A 26 1.35 -6.62 -12.49
C TYR A 26 2.41 -7.71 -12.25
N GLU A 27 3.63 -7.47 -12.71
CA GLU A 27 4.74 -8.38 -12.44
C GLU A 27 5.08 -8.39 -10.94
N ALA A 28 5.25 -9.58 -10.38
CA ALA A 28 5.55 -9.75 -8.96
C ALA A 28 6.83 -9.01 -8.54
N GLU A 29 7.83 -8.99 -9.43
CA GLU A 29 9.09 -8.29 -9.23
C GLU A 29 8.90 -6.79 -9.05
N ASP A 30 8.07 -6.14 -9.87
CA ASP A 30 7.76 -4.72 -9.77
C ASP A 30 7.03 -4.39 -8.46
N LEU A 31 6.12 -5.26 -8.01
CA LEU A 31 5.41 -5.10 -6.74
C LEU A 31 6.36 -5.22 -5.54
N ILE A 32 7.33 -6.12 -5.61
CA ILE A 32 8.35 -6.31 -4.58
C ILE A 32 9.29 -5.09 -4.53
N GLU A 33 9.73 -4.61 -5.70
CA GLU A 33 10.59 -3.41 -5.79
C GLU A 33 9.86 -2.18 -5.23
N TYR A 34 8.62 -1.95 -5.63
CA TYR A 34 7.82 -0.85 -5.09
C TYR A 34 7.68 -0.93 -3.57
N ARG A 35 7.39 -2.11 -3.03
CA ARG A 35 7.34 -2.33 -1.57
C ARG A 35 8.66 -1.99 -0.91
N HIS A 36 9.78 -2.42 -1.48
CA HIS A 36 11.12 -2.09 -0.98
C HIS A 36 11.33 -0.58 -0.88
N GLU A 37 11.01 0.17 -1.93
CA GLU A 37 11.13 1.62 -1.96
C GLU A 37 10.26 2.32 -0.90
N VAL A 38 9.03 1.85 -0.70
CA VAL A 38 8.16 2.36 0.37
C VAL A 38 8.77 2.11 1.75
N MET A 39 9.34 0.92 2.00
CA MET A 39 10.00 0.61 3.26
C MET A 39 11.25 1.46 3.49
N GLU A 40 12.02 1.76 2.45
CA GLU A 40 13.17 2.67 2.54
C GLU A 40 12.73 4.11 2.84
N ALA A 41 11.60 4.57 2.29
CA ALA A 41 11.03 5.87 2.62
C ALA A 41 10.59 5.96 4.09
N ILE A 42 9.92 4.94 4.60
CA ILE A 42 9.53 4.83 6.02
C ILE A 42 10.78 4.89 6.91
N LYS A 43 11.79 4.13 6.58
CA LYS A 43 13.09 4.13 7.27
C LYS A 43 13.75 5.51 7.26
N GLY A 44 13.70 6.22 6.12
CA GLY A 44 14.23 7.57 5.97
C GLY A 44 13.53 8.56 6.89
N HIS A 45 12.20 8.55 6.94
CA HIS A 45 11.42 9.40 7.85
C HIS A 45 11.73 9.11 9.32
N ASN A 46 11.84 7.84 9.70
CA ASN A 46 12.21 7.45 11.07
C ASN A 46 13.59 7.96 11.47
N LYS A 47 14.58 7.85 10.58
CA LYS A 47 15.93 8.37 10.81
C LYS A 47 15.94 9.90 10.96
N ALA A 48 15.16 10.61 10.13
CA ALA A 48 15.03 12.06 10.20
C ALA A 48 14.41 12.50 11.53
N ILE A 49 13.33 11.87 11.96
CA ILE A 49 12.69 12.11 13.26
C ILE A 49 13.70 11.92 14.40
N LYS A 50 14.42 10.81 14.37
CA LYS A 50 15.45 10.52 15.39
C LYS A 50 16.52 11.62 15.45
N ALA A 51 17.02 12.08 14.30
CA ALA A 51 18.01 13.15 14.23
C ALA A 51 17.49 14.47 14.82
N ILE A 52 16.23 14.81 14.57
CA ILE A 52 15.56 15.99 15.13
C ILE A 52 15.44 15.85 16.66
N LEU A 53 14.89 14.74 17.15
CA LEU A 53 14.69 14.51 18.59
C LEU A 53 15.98 14.44 19.38
N GLU A 54 17.08 13.98 18.78
CA GLU A 54 18.40 13.94 19.37
C GLU A 54 19.17 15.28 19.27
N GLY A 55 18.55 16.30 18.68
CA GLY A 55 19.16 17.62 18.53
C GLY A 55 20.36 17.67 17.58
N LYS A 56 20.46 16.71 16.65
CA LYS A 56 21.56 16.62 15.68
C LYS A 56 21.42 17.59 14.51
N VAL A 57 20.21 18.09 14.28
CA VAL A 57 19.86 18.98 13.18
C VAL A 57 18.91 20.09 13.66
N PRO A 58 18.95 21.31 13.05
CA PRO A 58 18.15 22.45 13.51
C PRO A 58 16.77 22.52 12.81
N TYR A 59 16.12 21.38 12.56
CA TYR A 59 14.87 21.31 11.78
C TYR A 59 13.69 20.83 12.61
N ASP A 60 13.52 21.36 13.82
CA ASP A 60 12.42 20.97 14.72
C ASP A 60 11.04 21.19 14.10
N ASP A 61 10.90 22.20 13.26
CA ASP A 61 9.68 22.51 12.51
C ASP A 61 9.34 21.48 11.41
N HIS A 62 10.28 20.61 11.03
CA HIS A 62 10.03 19.51 10.10
C HIS A 62 9.43 18.25 10.76
N LEU A 63 9.43 18.18 12.08
CA LEU A 63 8.99 16.98 12.80
C LEU A 63 7.57 16.57 12.41
N GLY A 64 6.63 17.53 12.37
CA GLY A 64 5.24 17.26 12.01
C GLY A 64 5.07 16.71 10.60
N MET A 65 5.87 17.19 9.64
CA MET A 65 5.87 16.70 8.25
C MET A 65 6.29 15.22 8.18
N HIS A 66 7.37 14.85 8.87
CA HIS A 66 7.84 13.47 8.89
C HIS A 66 6.85 12.54 9.59
N MET A 67 6.24 12.99 10.68
CA MET A 67 5.22 12.21 11.40
C MET A 67 3.97 12.00 10.55
N ALA A 68 3.48 13.02 9.87
CA ALA A 68 2.33 12.92 8.96
C ALA A 68 2.61 11.97 7.78
N SER A 69 3.83 12.01 7.23
CA SER A 69 4.25 11.10 6.16
C SER A 69 4.26 9.64 6.63
N LEU A 70 4.78 9.37 7.82
CA LEU A 70 4.76 8.03 8.42
C LEU A 70 3.35 7.53 8.66
N GLU A 71 2.48 8.37 9.21
CA GLU A 71 1.08 8.01 9.45
C GLU A 71 0.39 7.58 8.14
N ALA A 72 0.55 8.37 7.08
CA ALA A 72 -0.02 8.08 5.78
C ALA A 72 0.51 6.78 5.18
N MET A 73 1.84 6.55 5.24
CA MET A 73 2.49 5.35 4.69
C MET A 73 2.14 4.10 5.50
N LEU A 74 2.23 4.16 6.82
CA LEU A 74 1.95 3.02 7.70
C LEU A 74 0.49 2.58 7.63
N GLY A 75 -0.43 3.52 7.42
CA GLY A 75 -1.84 3.22 7.22
C GLY A 75 -2.14 2.38 5.97
N ARG A 76 -1.22 2.33 5.01
CA ARG A 76 -1.37 1.61 3.75
C ARG A 76 -0.34 0.50 3.51
N VAL A 77 0.60 0.32 4.41
CA VAL A 77 1.69 -0.65 4.23
C VAL A 77 1.19 -2.08 4.07
N GLY A 78 0.08 -2.45 4.71
CA GLY A 78 -0.52 -3.77 4.59
C GLY A 78 -0.98 -4.14 3.17
N GLU A 79 -1.24 -3.16 2.31
CA GLU A 79 -1.63 -3.36 0.92
C GLU A 79 -0.46 -3.82 0.02
N LEU A 80 0.77 -3.75 0.51
CA LEU A 80 1.99 -4.01 -0.26
C LEU A 80 2.41 -5.48 -0.29
N PHE A 81 1.59 -6.38 0.26
CA PHE A 81 1.88 -7.80 0.36
C PHE A 81 0.81 -8.66 -0.33
N PRO A 82 0.53 -8.43 -1.64
CA PRO A 82 -0.42 -9.26 -2.37
C PRO A 82 0.10 -10.69 -2.53
N GLU A 83 -0.81 -11.63 -2.79
CA GLU A 83 -0.43 -13.00 -3.14
C GLU A 83 0.51 -13.00 -4.36
N GLY A 84 1.51 -13.87 -4.34
CA GLY A 84 2.50 -13.97 -5.40
C GLY A 84 3.68 -13.00 -5.27
N SER A 85 3.70 -12.13 -4.25
CA SER A 85 4.82 -11.22 -3.99
C SER A 85 5.78 -11.70 -2.87
N ASP A 86 5.74 -12.99 -2.56
CA ASP A 86 6.57 -13.68 -1.57
C ASP A 86 7.80 -14.37 -2.17
N PHE A 87 7.98 -14.27 -3.48
CA PHE A 87 9.09 -14.88 -4.22
C PHE A 87 10.13 -13.85 -4.68
N GLY A 88 11.35 -14.33 -4.92
CA GLY A 88 12.43 -13.52 -5.48
C GLY A 88 13.19 -12.75 -4.40
N GLU A 89 13.70 -11.57 -4.77
CA GLU A 89 14.53 -10.74 -3.89
C GLU A 89 13.67 -9.97 -2.86
N THR A 90 13.19 -10.66 -1.85
CA THR A 90 12.43 -10.07 -0.74
C THR A 90 12.89 -10.63 0.60
N ASP A 91 13.01 -9.74 1.58
CA ASP A 91 13.25 -10.10 2.99
C ASP A 91 11.94 -10.31 3.78
N ALA A 92 10.79 -10.15 3.11
CA ALA A 92 9.48 -10.38 3.72
C ALA A 92 9.33 -11.86 4.09
N LYS A 93 8.87 -12.12 5.31
CA LYS A 93 8.74 -13.47 5.85
C LYS A 93 7.46 -14.14 5.35
N ASP A 94 7.52 -15.43 5.06
CA ASP A 94 6.40 -16.26 4.62
C ASP A 94 5.18 -16.19 5.57
N ALA A 95 5.42 -15.96 6.86
CA ALA A 95 4.36 -15.81 7.86
C ALA A 95 3.33 -14.72 7.52
N ILE A 96 3.68 -13.72 6.72
CA ILE A 96 2.79 -12.65 6.27
C ILE A 96 1.66 -13.25 5.42
N TRP A 97 1.97 -14.19 4.53
CA TRP A 97 1.01 -14.86 3.65
C TRP A 97 0.38 -16.10 4.29
N ASP A 98 1.10 -16.78 5.19
CA ASP A 98 0.58 -17.94 5.92
C ASP A 98 -0.47 -17.54 6.97
N ASN A 99 -0.34 -16.35 7.57
CA ASN A 99 -1.23 -15.81 8.61
C ASN A 99 -1.63 -14.35 8.33
N PRO A 100 -2.36 -14.07 7.25
CA PRO A 100 -2.70 -12.70 6.85
C PRO A 100 -3.53 -11.95 7.91
N GLU A 101 -4.37 -12.62 8.66
CA GLU A 101 -5.17 -12.00 9.72
C GLU A 101 -4.31 -11.50 10.89
N LYS A 102 -3.28 -12.26 11.25
CA LYS A 102 -2.33 -11.85 12.29
C LYS A 102 -1.45 -10.69 11.83
N PHE A 103 -1.11 -10.63 10.57
CA PHE A 103 -0.32 -9.56 9.99
C PHE A 103 -1.07 -8.21 9.97
N LYS A 104 -2.39 -8.22 9.83
CA LYS A 104 -3.25 -7.03 9.79
C LYS A 104 -3.59 -6.44 11.17
N GLN A 105 -3.26 -7.14 12.25
CA GLN A 105 -3.46 -6.67 13.62
C GLN A 105 -2.36 -5.70 14.05
#